data_f002045bc6884e758d7ddabb9053bea0
#
_entry.id   f002045bc6884e758d7ddabb9053bea0
#
_cell.length_a   1.000
_cell.length_b   1.000
_cell.length_c   1.000
_cell.angle_alpha   90.00
_cell.angle_beta   90.00
_cell.angle_gamma   90.00
#
_symmetry.space_group_name_H-M   'P 1'
#
loop_
_entity.id
_entity.type
_entity.pdbx_description
1 polymer ?
#
loop_
_entity_poly.entity_id
_entity_poly.type
_entity_poly.pdbx_seq_one_letter_code
_entity_poly.pdbx_strand_id
1 'polypeptide(L)'
;NMIGVAGGLSTIGYTVFASSFAMFAAGRAFEQIRNTIGYPHLNVKIGATHAGISVGEDGASHQCCEDIALMRTIPGMVIINPADDVEARAAVFAAAEYEGPVYLRFGRLAVPRFNDPDNYKFEIGKSVQLADGKDVTIIATGLMVNEAVMARDMLEKEGISARVINMHTIKPIDRQAIIDAARDTGAIVTAEEHSVIGGLGGAVSEVVCE
;
A
#
# COMPACT_ATOMS: atom_id res chain seq x y z
N ASN A 1 19.45 -10.94 -9.96
CA ASN A 1 20.30 -11.60 -8.92
C ASN A 1 19.97 -11.12 -7.50
N MET A 2 19.63 -9.85 -7.30
CA MET A 2 19.33 -9.30 -5.95
C MET A 2 18.27 -10.14 -5.21
N ILE A 3 17.17 -10.47 -5.86
CA ILE A 3 16.08 -11.27 -5.25
C ILE A 3 16.55 -12.68 -4.88
N GLY A 4 17.31 -13.34 -5.77
CA GLY A 4 17.89 -14.66 -5.46
C GLY A 4 18.86 -14.63 -4.27
N VAL A 5 19.71 -13.61 -4.20
CA VAL A 5 20.63 -13.40 -3.05
C VAL A 5 19.84 -13.15 -1.77
N ALA A 6 18.81 -12.30 -1.83
CA ALA A 6 17.93 -12.02 -0.69
C ALA A 6 17.25 -13.30 -0.17
N GLY A 7 16.72 -14.12 -1.08
CA GLY A 7 16.14 -15.44 -0.73
C GLY A 7 17.18 -16.33 -0.05
N GLY A 8 18.38 -16.46 -0.63
CA GLY A 8 19.46 -17.27 -0.03
C GLY A 8 19.85 -16.80 1.37
N LEU A 9 19.99 -15.49 1.60
CA LEU A 9 20.30 -14.94 2.92
C LEU A 9 19.18 -15.22 3.93
N SER A 10 17.92 -15.18 3.50
CA SER A 10 16.77 -15.48 4.37
C SER A 10 16.77 -16.95 4.83
N THR A 11 17.24 -17.90 4.00
CA THR A 11 17.29 -19.33 4.38
C THR A 11 18.26 -19.63 5.51
N ILE A 12 19.20 -18.74 5.79
CA ILE A 12 20.16 -18.89 6.92
C ILE A 12 19.78 -18.01 8.13
N GLY A 13 18.53 -17.55 8.18
CA GLY A 13 17.93 -16.91 9.37
C GLY A 13 17.97 -15.38 9.41
N TYR A 14 18.37 -14.71 8.31
CA TYR A 14 18.33 -13.24 8.26
C TYR A 14 16.96 -12.71 7.88
N THR A 15 16.54 -11.60 8.51
CA THR A 15 15.50 -10.72 8.00
C THR A 15 16.14 -9.84 6.92
N VAL A 16 15.75 -10.04 5.66
CA VAL A 16 16.45 -9.43 4.53
C VAL A 16 15.61 -8.32 3.89
N PHE A 17 16.19 -7.13 3.75
CA PHE A 17 15.60 -6.04 2.96
C PHE A 17 16.31 -5.95 1.62
N ALA A 18 15.53 -6.03 0.52
CA ALA A 18 16.00 -5.86 -0.85
C ALA A 18 15.26 -4.68 -1.49
N SER A 19 15.97 -3.66 -1.98
CA SER A 19 15.35 -2.44 -2.49
C SER A 19 15.78 -2.11 -3.92
N SER A 20 14.81 -1.71 -4.72
CA SER A 20 14.96 -1.18 -6.08
C SER A 20 13.71 -0.37 -6.44
N PHE A 21 13.69 0.22 -7.65
CA PHE A 21 12.47 0.83 -8.17
C PHE A 21 11.38 -0.23 -8.36
N ALA A 22 10.13 0.15 -8.10
CA ALA A 22 8.99 -0.76 -8.16
C ALA A 22 8.88 -1.50 -9.49
N MET A 23 9.06 -0.78 -10.62
CA MET A 23 9.03 -1.38 -11.96
C MET A 23 10.06 -2.51 -12.12
N PHE A 24 11.26 -2.33 -11.57
CA PHE A 24 12.33 -3.32 -11.71
C PHE A 24 12.23 -4.44 -10.68
N ALA A 25 11.75 -4.14 -9.48
CA ALA A 25 11.48 -5.17 -8.46
C ALA A 25 10.24 -6.00 -8.85
N ALA A 26 9.07 -5.38 -8.96
CA ALA A 26 7.81 -6.08 -9.20
C ALA A 26 7.68 -6.59 -10.64
N GLY A 27 8.04 -5.78 -11.64
CA GLY A 27 7.88 -6.15 -13.04
C GLY A 27 8.94 -7.17 -13.49
N ARG A 28 10.21 -6.75 -13.53
CA ARG A 28 11.30 -7.60 -14.08
C ARG A 28 11.58 -8.85 -13.25
N ALA A 29 11.55 -8.74 -11.92
CA ALA A 29 11.87 -9.84 -11.03
C ALA A 29 10.65 -10.60 -10.50
N PHE A 30 9.45 -10.40 -11.08
CA PHE A 30 8.20 -10.97 -10.59
C PHE A 30 8.28 -12.48 -10.36
N GLU A 31 8.77 -13.23 -11.35
CA GLU A 31 8.90 -14.68 -11.25
C GLU A 31 9.80 -15.09 -10.08
N GLN A 32 10.95 -14.43 -9.92
CA GLN A 32 11.87 -14.70 -8.82
C GLN A 32 11.23 -14.37 -7.46
N ILE A 33 10.50 -13.26 -7.34
CA ILE A 33 9.75 -12.93 -6.12
C ILE A 33 8.73 -14.01 -5.83
N ARG A 34 7.93 -14.41 -6.82
CA ARG A 34 6.90 -15.43 -6.68
C ARG A 34 7.47 -16.78 -6.25
N ASN A 35 8.49 -17.27 -6.95
CA ASN A 35 8.99 -18.64 -6.79
C ASN A 35 10.10 -18.76 -5.73
N THR A 36 10.97 -17.75 -5.61
CA THR A 36 12.09 -17.80 -4.64
C THR A 36 11.69 -17.27 -3.26
N ILE A 37 10.78 -16.30 -3.19
CA ILE A 37 10.41 -15.66 -1.92
C ILE A 37 8.99 -16.05 -1.48
N GLY A 38 8.00 -15.87 -2.34
CA GLY A 38 6.60 -16.10 -2.00
C GLY A 38 6.26 -17.58 -1.78
N TYR A 39 6.65 -18.45 -2.71
CA TYR A 39 6.33 -19.88 -2.64
C TYR A 39 6.88 -20.56 -1.36
N PRO A 40 8.18 -20.38 -0.99
CA PRO A 40 8.71 -20.92 0.27
C PRO A 40 8.42 -20.03 1.49
N HIS A 41 7.69 -18.93 1.34
CA HIS A 41 7.33 -17.97 2.41
C HIS A 41 8.55 -17.42 3.16
N LEU A 42 9.59 -17.01 2.42
CA LEU A 42 10.83 -16.51 3.02
C LEU A 42 10.68 -15.12 3.63
N ASN A 43 11.45 -14.87 4.68
CA ASN A 43 11.46 -13.61 5.42
C ASN A 43 12.24 -12.51 4.68
N VAL A 44 11.72 -12.09 3.51
CA VAL A 44 12.30 -11.05 2.67
C VAL A 44 11.34 -9.87 2.53
N LYS A 45 11.85 -8.66 2.77
CA LYS A 45 11.16 -7.38 2.64
C LYS A 45 11.63 -6.69 1.37
N ILE A 46 10.70 -6.47 0.44
CA ILE A 46 11.00 -5.81 -0.83
C ILE A 46 10.63 -4.33 -0.69
N GLY A 47 11.64 -3.47 -0.57
CA GLY A 47 11.47 -2.02 -0.53
C GLY A 47 11.42 -1.46 -1.96
N ALA A 48 10.22 -1.29 -2.49
CA ALA A 48 9.96 -0.85 -3.86
C ALA A 48 9.70 0.65 -3.89
N THR A 49 10.64 1.41 -4.43
CA THR A 49 10.54 2.88 -4.55
C THR A 49 10.07 3.30 -5.93
N HIS A 50 9.72 4.58 -6.11
CA HIS A 50 9.31 5.14 -7.41
C HIS A 50 8.09 4.44 -8.00
N ALA A 51 7.17 3.97 -7.16
CA ALA A 51 5.92 3.39 -7.61
C ALA A 51 4.94 4.48 -8.08
N GLY A 52 4.02 4.11 -8.97
CA GLY A 52 3.01 5.01 -9.51
C GLY A 52 3.46 5.74 -10.77
N ILE A 53 2.77 6.85 -11.09
CA ILE A 53 3.00 7.67 -12.29
C ILE A 53 3.84 8.92 -12.01
N SER A 54 3.94 9.35 -10.76
CA SER A 54 4.58 10.62 -10.35
C SER A 54 6.10 10.50 -10.18
N VAL A 55 6.77 9.80 -11.10
CA VAL A 55 8.24 9.60 -11.07
C VAL A 55 9.03 10.73 -11.75
N GLY A 56 8.35 11.72 -12.33
CA GLY A 56 8.97 12.89 -12.95
C GLY A 56 9.81 12.54 -14.18
N GLU A 57 11.03 13.06 -14.21
CA GLU A 57 11.96 12.95 -15.34
C GLU A 57 12.41 11.52 -15.67
N ASP A 58 12.26 10.56 -14.77
CA ASP A 58 12.56 9.16 -15.05
C ASP A 58 11.66 8.57 -16.15
N GLY A 59 10.46 9.14 -16.31
CA GLY A 59 9.56 8.88 -17.42
C GLY A 59 8.90 7.52 -17.44
N ALA A 60 8.22 7.22 -18.54
CA ALA A 60 7.30 6.09 -18.69
C ALA A 60 7.93 4.71 -18.45
N SER A 61 9.23 4.55 -18.71
CA SER A 61 9.92 3.26 -18.48
C SER A 61 10.13 2.94 -16.99
N HIS A 62 9.99 3.92 -16.12
CA HIS A 62 10.18 3.80 -14.67
C HIS A 62 8.85 3.90 -13.89
N GLN A 63 7.80 4.45 -14.51
CA GLN A 63 6.46 4.43 -13.93
C GLN A 63 5.99 3.00 -13.69
N CYS A 64 5.35 2.77 -12.55
CA CYS A 64 4.87 1.44 -12.17
C CYS A 64 3.45 1.53 -11.61
N CYS A 65 2.46 1.25 -12.46
CA CYS A 65 1.04 1.28 -12.10
C CYS A 65 0.42 -0.12 -12.02
N GLU A 66 1.22 -1.18 -11.95
CA GLU A 66 0.81 -2.58 -11.95
C GLU A 66 1.40 -3.42 -10.81
N ASP A 67 2.27 -2.83 -10.01
CA ASP A 67 3.02 -3.53 -8.96
C ASP A 67 2.12 -4.10 -7.86
N ILE A 68 1.11 -3.35 -7.41
CA ILE A 68 0.14 -3.84 -6.42
C ILE A 68 -0.60 -5.05 -6.98
N ALA A 69 -1.08 -4.97 -8.23
CA ALA A 69 -1.77 -6.08 -8.88
C ALA A 69 -0.91 -7.34 -8.94
N LEU A 70 0.34 -7.21 -9.37
CA LEU A 70 1.29 -8.32 -9.44
C LEU A 70 1.53 -8.94 -8.06
N MET A 71 1.85 -8.13 -7.07
CA MET A 71 2.16 -8.61 -5.73
C MET A 71 0.94 -9.21 -5.02
N ARG A 72 -0.28 -8.70 -5.28
CA ARG A 72 -1.52 -9.26 -4.72
C ARG A 72 -1.75 -10.71 -5.14
N THR A 73 -1.30 -11.11 -6.32
CA THR A 73 -1.46 -12.50 -6.82
C THR A 73 -0.58 -13.51 -6.10
N ILE A 74 0.46 -13.07 -5.38
CA ILE A 74 1.38 -13.98 -4.68
C ILE A 74 0.79 -14.36 -3.32
N PRO A 75 0.50 -15.67 -3.06
CA PRO A 75 -0.01 -16.11 -1.76
C PRO A 75 0.93 -15.73 -0.61
N GLY A 76 0.36 -15.29 0.51
CA GLY A 76 1.13 -14.93 1.71
C GLY A 76 1.93 -13.61 1.64
N MET A 77 2.01 -12.97 0.47
CA MET A 77 2.67 -11.66 0.33
C MET A 77 1.85 -10.59 1.06
N VAL A 78 2.48 -9.87 2.00
CA VAL A 78 1.93 -8.66 2.62
C VAL A 78 2.26 -7.46 1.75
N ILE A 79 1.32 -6.52 1.58
CA ILE A 79 1.52 -5.30 0.78
C ILE A 79 1.17 -4.08 1.62
N ILE A 80 2.16 -3.21 1.78
CA ILE A 80 2.05 -1.98 2.56
C ILE A 80 2.43 -0.79 1.68
N ASN A 81 1.59 0.24 1.65
CA ASN A 81 1.80 1.48 0.92
C ASN A 81 1.56 2.68 1.87
N PRO A 82 2.58 3.11 2.63
CA PRO A 82 2.44 4.14 3.63
C PRO A 82 2.19 5.52 3.01
N ALA A 83 1.49 6.38 3.75
CA ALA A 83 1.02 7.67 3.29
C ALA A 83 1.98 8.83 3.61
N ASP A 84 2.79 8.72 4.68
CA ASP A 84 3.81 9.71 5.04
C ASP A 84 5.06 9.06 5.64
N ASP A 85 6.03 9.87 6.06
CA ASP A 85 7.31 9.39 6.60
C ASP A 85 7.16 8.73 7.98
N VAL A 86 6.21 9.17 8.79
CA VAL A 86 5.92 8.58 10.12
C VAL A 86 5.38 7.16 9.93
N GLU A 87 4.38 7.01 9.06
CA GLU A 87 3.81 5.72 8.72
C GLU A 87 4.82 4.82 8.01
N ALA A 88 5.64 5.37 7.09
CA ALA A 88 6.69 4.63 6.41
C ALA A 88 7.71 4.04 7.40
N ARG A 89 8.15 4.84 8.38
CA ARG A 89 9.04 4.37 9.45
C ARG A 89 8.41 3.23 10.25
N ALA A 90 7.16 3.42 10.70
CA ALA A 90 6.44 2.41 11.48
C ALA A 90 6.22 1.12 10.68
N ALA A 91 5.88 1.24 9.39
CA ALA A 91 5.70 0.12 8.47
C ALA A 91 6.99 -0.70 8.27
N VAL A 92 8.17 -0.03 8.19
CA VAL A 92 9.47 -0.72 8.08
C VAL A 92 9.75 -1.56 9.34
N PHE A 93 9.51 -1.02 10.54
CA PHE A 93 9.68 -1.78 11.77
C PHE A 93 8.69 -2.94 11.88
N ALA A 94 7.41 -2.70 11.59
CA ALA A 94 6.41 -3.76 11.58
C ALA A 94 6.73 -4.86 10.55
N ALA A 95 7.24 -4.48 9.38
CA ALA A 95 7.71 -5.44 8.38
C ALA A 95 8.93 -6.24 8.87
N ALA A 96 9.86 -5.62 9.61
CA ALA A 96 11.02 -6.32 10.17
C ALA A 96 10.63 -7.37 11.20
N GLU A 97 9.58 -7.12 11.98
CA GLU A 97 9.05 -8.05 12.98
C GLU A 97 8.14 -9.14 12.39
N TYR A 98 7.53 -8.88 11.25
CA TYR A 98 6.66 -9.85 10.57
C TYR A 98 7.49 -10.99 9.97
N GLU A 99 7.15 -12.23 10.27
CA GLU A 99 7.79 -13.41 9.67
C GLU A 99 7.11 -13.74 8.33
N GLY A 100 7.82 -13.57 7.23
CA GLY A 100 7.33 -13.82 5.89
C GLY A 100 7.59 -12.68 4.89
N PRO A 101 7.11 -12.82 3.65
CA PRO A 101 7.36 -11.84 2.58
C PRO A 101 6.52 -10.58 2.72
N VAL A 102 7.17 -9.42 2.59
CA VAL A 102 6.51 -8.11 2.61
C VAL A 102 6.96 -7.28 1.43
N TYR A 103 6.01 -6.66 0.74
CA TYR A 103 6.23 -5.64 -0.29
C TYR A 103 5.90 -4.27 0.31
N LEU A 104 6.94 -3.47 0.54
CA LEU A 104 6.85 -2.09 1.00
C LEU A 104 6.91 -1.17 -0.22
N ARG A 105 5.83 -0.48 -0.49
CA ARG A 105 5.66 0.38 -1.66
C ARG A 105 5.86 1.84 -1.29
N PHE A 106 6.76 2.53 -1.98
CA PHE A 106 7.04 3.94 -1.75
C PHE A 106 6.95 4.73 -3.05
N GLY A 107 6.36 5.92 -3.00
CA GLY A 107 6.40 6.89 -4.08
C GLY A 107 7.79 7.57 -4.21
N ARG A 108 7.95 8.42 -5.22
CA ARG A 108 9.14 9.27 -5.41
C ARG A 108 8.99 10.64 -4.76
N LEU A 109 7.80 11.19 -4.81
CA LEU A 109 7.55 12.56 -4.34
C LEU A 109 7.57 12.66 -2.82
N ALA A 110 8.05 13.80 -2.34
CA ALA A 110 7.83 14.19 -0.95
C ALA A 110 6.34 14.41 -0.70
N VAL A 111 5.86 13.91 0.41
CA VAL A 111 4.46 14.08 0.86
C VAL A 111 4.42 14.86 2.17
N PRO A 112 3.35 15.62 2.43
CA PRO A 112 3.16 16.27 3.72
C PRO A 112 3.07 15.24 4.85
N ARG A 113 3.65 15.57 5.99
CA ARG A 113 3.47 14.81 7.22
C ARG A 113 2.15 15.20 7.87
N PHE A 114 1.30 14.23 8.16
CA PHE A 114 0.04 14.44 8.87
C PHE A 114 -0.13 13.49 10.07
N ASN A 115 0.63 12.41 10.13
CA ASN A 115 0.65 11.55 11.30
C ASN A 115 1.54 12.13 12.42
N ASP A 116 1.12 11.94 13.67
CA ASP A 116 1.89 12.35 14.85
C ASP A 116 2.96 11.29 15.17
N PRO A 117 4.26 11.62 15.09
CA PRO A 117 5.34 10.65 15.31
C PRO A 117 5.37 10.06 16.73
N ASP A 118 4.82 10.78 17.72
CA ASP A 118 4.86 10.35 19.11
C ASP A 118 3.71 9.40 19.48
N ASN A 119 2.60 9.46 18.72
CA ASN A 119 1.38 8.71 19.03
C ASN A 119 0.94 7.73 17.93
N TYR A 120 1.59 7.75 16.75
CA TYR A 120 1.20 6.88 15.64
C TYR A 120 1.43 5.40 15.95
N LYS A 121 0.40 4.58 15.71
CA LYS A 121 0.45 3.12 15.85
C LYS A 121 0.17 2.47 14.52
N PHE A 122 1.06 1.61 14.09
CA PHE A 122 0.93 0.83 12.86
C PHE A 122 0.58 -0.62 13.18
N GLU A 123 -0.41 -1.15 12.48
CA GLU A 123 -0.79 -2.56 12.56
C GLU A 123 -1.04 -3.11 11.16
N ILE A 124 -0.30 -4.14 10.76
CA ILE A 124 -0.48 -4.81 9.47
C ILE A 124 -1.91 -5.35 9.36
N GLY A 125 -2.59 -5.04 8.25
CA GLY A 125 -3.96 -5.52 8.01
C GLY A 125 -5.06 -4.61 8.58
N LYS A 126 -4.68 -3.50 9.19
CA LYS A 126 -5.61 -2.45 9.63
C LYS A 126 -5.56 -1.23 8.70
N SER A 127 -6.55 -0.39 8.85
CA SER A 127 -6.62 0.93 8.22
C SER A 127 -6.72 2.03 9.30
N VAL A 128 -6.52 3.28 8.91
CA VAL A 128 -6.68 4.43 9.80
C VAL A 128 -7.78 5.33 9.27
N GLN A 129 -8.84 5.54 10.05
CA GLN A 129 -9.84 6.55 9.73
C GLN A 129 -9.31 7.93 10.10
N LEU A 130 -9.13 8.80 9.11
CA LEU A 130 -8.59 10.16 9.29
C LEU A 130 -9.68 11.19 9.49
N ALA A 131 -10.87 10.96 8.92
CA ALA A 131 -12.03 11.83 9.08
C ALA A 131 -13.30 11.00 9.05
N ASP A 132 -14.32 11.43 9.83
CA ASP A 132 -15.64 10.84 9.76
C ASP A 132 -16.51 11.55 8.71
N GLY A 133 -17.54 10.84 8.20
CA GLY A 133 -18.48 11.35 7.21
C GLY A 133 -19.61 10.36 6.96
N LYS A 134 -20.72 10.85 6.39
CA LYS A 134 -21.96 10.08 6.23
C LYS A 134 -22.48 9.98 4.79
N ASP A 135 -21.97 10.80 3.86
CA ASP A 135 -22.50 10.85 2.49
C ASP A 135 -21.65 10.00 1.51
N VAL A 136 -20.34 9.93 1.73
CA VAL A 136 -19.41 9.16 0.92
C VAL A 136 -18.18 8.77 1.74
N THR A 137 -17.57 7.63 1.46
CA THR A 137 -16.24 7.26 2.00
C THR A 137 -15.19 7.33 0.89
N ILE A 138 -14.09 8.03 1.14
CA ILE A 138 -12.89 8.01 0.29
C ILE A 138 -11.87 7.08 0.94
N ILE A 139 -11.54 5.97 0.28
CA ILE A 139 -10.49 5.04 0.71
C ILE A 139 -9.27 5.29 -0.16
N ALA A 140 -8.19 5.76 0.45
CA ALA A 140 -6.96 6.12 -0.25
C ALA A 140 -5.74 5.36 0.29
N THR A 141 -4.67 5.30 -0.49
CA THR A 141 -3.40 4.68 -0.09
C THR A 141 -2.20 5.49 -0.61
N GLY A 142 -1.09 5.44 0.13
CA GLY A 142 0.13 6.14 -0.24
C GLY A 142 -0.07 7.65 -0.36
N LEU A 143 0.58 8.27 -1.34
CA LEU A 143 0.50 9.73 -1.52
C LEU A 143 -0.93 10.26 -1.75
N MET A 144 -1.85 9.42 -2.28
CA MET A 144 -3.23 9.84 -2.52
C MET A 144 -4.05 10.04 -1.23
N VAL A 145 -3.52 9.65 -0.08
CA VAL A 145 -4.17 9.91 1.22
C VAL A 145 -4.23 11.40 1.52
N ASN A 146 -3.14 12.14 1.27
CA ASN A 146 -3.15 13.59 1.41
C ASN A 146 -4.17 14.25 0.47
N GLU A 147 -4.24 13.81 -0.78
CA GLU A 147 -5.19 14.30 -1.77
C GLU A 147 -6.65 14.02 -1.35
N ALA A 148 -6.89 12.86 -0.74
CA ALA A 148 -8.19 12.48 -0.20
C ALA A 148 -8.62 13.40 0.97
N VAL A 149 -7.69 13.76 1.86
CA VAL A 149 -7.95 14.72 2.95
C VAL A 149 -8.28 16.10 2.38
N MET A 150 -7.51 16.58 1.40
CA MET A 150 -7.79 17.85 0.73
C MET A 150 -9.14 17.84 0.00
N ALA A 151 -9.45 16.75 -0.68
CA ALA A 151 -10.74 16.58 -1.36
C ALA A 151 -11.92 16.62 -0.37
N ARG A 152 -11.77 15.97 0.79
CA ARG A 152 -12.76 16.02 1.87
C ARG A 152 -13.03 17.45 2.33
N ASP A 153 -11.99 18.27 2.51
CA ASP A 153 -12.15 19.67 2.93
C ASP A 153 -12.82 20.54 1.85
N MET A 154 -12.68 20.18 0.58
CA MET A 154 -13.39 20.81 -0.53
C MET A 154 -14.88 20.39 -0.55
N LEU A 155 -15.15 19.10 -0.39
CA LEU A 155 -16.51 18.55 -0.35
C LEU A 155 -17.32 19.11 0.82
N GLU A 156 -16.70 19.32 1.99
CA GLU A 156 -17.36 19.93 3.15
C GLU A 156 -17.90 21.35 2.86
N LYS A 157 -17.19 22.13 2.03
CA LYS A 157 -17.64 23.47 1.60
C LYS A 157 -18.86 23.41 0.67
N GLU A 158 -19.03 22.29 -0.02
CA GLU A 158 -20.19 22.00 -0.88
C GLU A 158 -21.32 21.29 -0.11
N GLY A 159 -21.16 21.11 1.22
CA GLY A 159 -22.17 20.47 2.08
C GLY A 159 -22.16 18.94 2.02
N ILE A 160 -21.13 18.33 1.48
CA ILE A 160 -20.95 16.87 1.37
C ILE A 160 -20.03 16.39 2.49
N SER A 161 -20.54 15.49 3.35
CA SER A 161 -19.80 14.92 4.48
C SER A 161 -19.07 13.67 4.06
N ALA A 162 -17.77 13.78 3.79
CA ALA A 162 -16.94 12.67 3.34
C ALA A 162 -16.11 12.06 4.48
N ARG A 163 -16.19 10.72 4.64
CA ARG A 163 -15.27 9.93 5.47
C ARG A 163 -13.99 9.70 4.70
N VAL A 164 -12.83 9.75 5.37
CA VAL A 164 -11.52 9.43 4.77
C VAL A 164 -10.87 8.29 5.52
N ILE A 165 -10.50 7.24 4.80
CA ILE A 165 -9.79 6.06 5.32
C ILE A 165 -8.46 5.93 4.60
N ASN A 166 -7.37 5.95 5.37
CA ASN A 166 -6.05 5.56 4.90
C ASN A 166 -5.92 4.03 4.97
N MET A 167 -5.90 3.39 3.82
CA MET A 167 -5.69 1.94 3.67
C MET A 167 -4.21 1.66 3.41
N HIS A 168 -3.38 1.82 4.42
CA HIS A 168 -1.94 1.61 4.31
C HIS A 168 -1.53 0.15 4.06
N THR A 169 -2.36 -0.81 4.45
CA THR A 169 -2.16 -2.23 4.15
C THR A 169 -3.19 -2.71 3.13
N ILE A 170 -2.73 -3.07 1.93
CA ILE A 170 -3.60 -3.50 0.84
C ILE A 170 -3.83 -5.02 0.89
N LYS A 171 -2.85 -5.75 1.44
CA LYS A 171 -2.95 -7.20 1.66
C LYS A 171 -2.17 -7.60 2.93
N PRO A 172 -2.83 -8.22 3.93
CA PRO A 172 -4.28 -8.39 4.01
C PRO A 172 -5.00 -7.04 4.14
N ILE A 173 -6.17 -6.89 3.50
CA ILE A 173 -6.92 -5.64 3.56
C ILE A 173 -7.83 -5.61 4.81
N ASP A 174 -8.07 -4.42 5.35
CA ASP A 174 -9.02 -4.20 6.46
C ASP A 174 -10.45 -4.34 5.95
N ARG A 175 -10.94 -5.57 5.91
CA ARG A 175 -12.29 -5.91 5.42
C ARG A 175 -13.38 -5.24 6.22
N GLN A 176 -13.21 -5.17 7.57
CA GLN A 176 -14.24 -4.60 8.42
C GLN A 176 -14.44 -3.11 8.15
N ALA A 177 -13.35 -2.35 7.99
CA ALA A 177 -13.43 -0.92 7.66
C ALA A 177 -14.16 -0.68 6.32
N ILE A 178 -13.97 -1.55 5.32
CA ILE A 178 -14.66 -1.46 4.02
C ILE A 178 -16.15 -1.78 4.18
N ILE A 179 -16.50 -2.83 4.91
CA ILE A 179 -17.89 -3.23 5.17
C ILE A 179 -18.64 -2.11 5.91
N ASP A 180 -17.99 -1.55 6.94
CA ASP A 180 -18.58 -0.44 7.71
C ASP A 180 -18.75 0.81 6.83
N ALA A 181 -17.76 1.14 5.99
CA ALA A 181 -17.85 2.24 5.03
C ALA A 181 -19.03 2.05 4.06
N ALA A 182 -19.17 0.87 3.46
CA ALA A 182 -20.25 0.56 2.53
C ALA A 182 -21.63 0.68 3.18
N ARG A 183 -21.75 0.19 4.41
CA ARG A 183 -23.01 0.25 5.17
C ARG A 183 -23.38 1.68 5.59
N ASP A 184 -22.38 2.43 6.09
CA ASP A 184 -22.64 3.70 6.78
C ASP A 184 -22.81 4.87 5.80
N THR A 185 -22.06 4.88 4.68
CA THR A 185 -22.11 5.96 3.68
C THR A 185 -22.77 5.56 2.37
N GLY A 186 -22.92 4.27 2.09
CA GLY A 186 -23.58 3.76 0.87
C GLY A 186 -22.84 4.05 -0.44
N ALA A 187 -21.72 4.80 -0.40
CA ALA A 187 -20.91 5.14 -1.56
C ALA A 187 -19.44 5.16 -1.17
N ILE A 188 -18.60 4.51 -1.98
CA ILE A 188 -17.15 4.43 -1.78
C ILE A 188 -16.43 4.91 -3.04
N VAL A 189 -15.46 5.80 -2.86
CA VAL A 189 -14.49 6.23 -3.89
C VAL A 189 -13.12 5.74 -3.46
N THR A 190 -12.38 5.08 -4.35
CA THR A 190 -11.01 4.68 -4.09
C THR A 190 -10.02 5.60 -4.79
N ALA A 191 -8.92 5.94 -4.11
CA ALA A 191 -7.86 6.80 -4.66
C ALA A 191 -6.49 6.15 -4.49
N GLU A 192 -5.84 5.88 -5.59
CA GLU A 192 -4.53 5.25 -5.65
C GLU A 192 -3.72 5.72 -6.85
N GLU A 193 -2.42 5.69 -6.74
CA GLU A 193 -1.50 5.94 -7.86
C GLU A 193 -1.13 4.60 -8.51
N HIS A 194 -2.08 4.00 -9.19
CA HIS A 194 -2.00 2.65 -9.78
C HIS A 194 -3.05 2.50 -10.89
N SER A 195 -2.96 1.46 -11.70
CA SER A 195 -4.05 1.05 -12.59
C SER A 195 -5.28 0.62 -11.77
N VAL A 196 -6.47 0.90 -12.28
CA VAL A 196 -7.73 0.40 -11.67
C VAL A 196 -7.81 -1.14 -11.64
N ILE A 197 -7.01 -1.81 -12.46
CA ILE A 197 -7.00 -3.27 -12.55
C ILE A 197 -6.10 -3.84 -11.44
N GLY A 198 -6.70 -4.52 -10.48
CA GLY A 198 -5.99 -5.28 -9.44
C GLY A 198 -5.31 -4.44 -8.34
N GLY A 199 -5.47 -3.12 -8.33
CA GLY A 199 -4.99 -2.23 -7.28
C GLY A 199 -5.88 -2.21 -6.03
N LEU A 200 -5.85 -1.08 -5.31
CA LEU A 200 -6.70 -0.84 -4.14
C LEU A 200 -8.18 -0.91 -4.49
N GLY A 201 -8.58 -0.25 -5.60
CA GLY A 201 -9.97 -0.27 -6.06
C GLY A 201 -10.48 -1.69 -6.32
N GLY A 202 -9.65 -2.54 -6.93
CA GLY A 202 -9.94 -3.96 -7.11
C GLY A 202 -10.11 -4.68 -5.77
N ALA A 203 -9.19 -4.47 -4.81
CA ALA A 203 -9.25 -5.09 -3.49
C ALA A 203 -10.50 -4.66 -2.68
N VAL A 204 -10.86 -3.38 -2.75
CA VAL A 204 -12.09 -2.87 -2.10
C VAL A 204 -13.33 -3.46 -2.75
N SER A 205 -13.39 -3.49 -4.09
CA SER A 205 -14.52 -4.05 -4.83
C SER A 205 -14.74 -5.53 -4.54
N GLU A 206 -13.67 -6.33 -4.42
CA GLU A 206 -13.74 -7.73 -4.02
C GLU A 206 -14.45 -7.91 -2.67
N VAL A 207 -14.15 -7.04 -1.68
CA VAL A 207 -14.80 -7.09 -0.36
C VAL A 207 -16.26 -6.67 -0.42
N VAL A 208 -16.58 -5.62 -1.19
CA VAL A 208 -17.96 -5.11 -1.31
C VAL A 208 -18.88 -6.09 -2.05
N CYS A 209 -18.32 -6.89 -2.97
CA CYS A 209 -19.10 -7.84 -3.77
C CYS A 209 -19.32 -9.20 -3.10
N GLU A 210 -18.67 -9.50 -1.98
CA GLU A 210 -18.88 -10.73 -1.19
C GLU A 210 -20.06 -10.61 -0.24
#